data_6771bd98490641e3cc2b032c8cc5f712
#
_entry.id   6771bd98490641e3cc2b032c8cc5f712
#
_cell.length_a   1.000
_cell.length_b   1.000
_cell.length_c   1.000
_cell.angle_alpha   90.00
_cell.angle_beta   90.00
_cell.angle_gamma   90.00
#
_symmetry.space_group_name_H-M   'P 1'
#
loop_
_entity.id
_entity.type
_entity.pdbx_description
1 polymer ?
#
loop_
_entity_poly.entity_id
_entity_poly.type
_entity_poly.pdbx_seq_one_letter_code
_entity_poly.pdbx_strand_id
1 'polypeptide(L)'
;LIIGSGGAGLRAAVAARNLNPNLSVIVATKTMPSRNATCMAEGGINGVTDFSDEDSYELHAYDTIKGGAYLVDQDAALKFCKLAGETISEMDYI
;
A
#
# COMPACT_ATOMS: atom_id res chain seq x y z
N LEU A 1 -6.89 -18.94 0.61
CA LEU A 1 -6.29 -18.81 -0.70
C LEU A 1 -6.34 -17.36 -1.16
N ILE A 2 -5.18 -16.82 -1.58
CA ILE A 2 -5.03 -15.47 -2.14
C ILE A 2 -4.55 -15.63 -3.58
N ILE A 3 -5.16 -14.94 -4.51
CA ILE A 3 -4.78 -14.95 -5.92
C ILE A 3 -3.99 -13.68 -6.24
N GLY A 4 -2.72 -13.85 -6.54
CA GLY A 4 -1.78 -12.77 -6.86
C GLY A 4 -0.76 -12.52 -5.76
N SER A 5 0.51 -12.36 -6.16
CA SER A 5 1.66 -12.10 -5.26
C SER A 5 2.18 -10.66 -5.36
N GLY A 6 1.37 -9.73 -5.83
CA GLY A 6 1.67 -8.30 -5.75
C GLY A 6 1.55 -7.77 -4.32
N GLY A 7 1.84 -6.49 -4.11
CA GLY A 7 1.80 -5.85 -2.79
C GLY A 7 0.49 -6.10 -2.03
N ALA A 8 -0.66 -5.96 -2.70
CA ALA A 8 -1.96 -6.19 -2.08
C ALA A 8 -2.15 -7.64 -1.60
N GLY A 9 -1.77 -8.63 -2.42
CA GLY A 9 -1.88 -10.06 -2.07
C GLY A 9 -0.95 -10.44 -0.93
N LEU A 10 0.28 -9.98 -0.95
CA LEU A 10 1.25 -10.24 0.12
C LEU A 10 0.84 -9.54 1.43
N ARG A 11 0.35 -8.30 1.34
CA ARG A 11 -0.17 -7.57 2.51
C ARG A 11 -1.38 -8.29 3.14
N ALA A 12 -2.29 -8.81 2.32
CA ALA A 12 -3.41 -9.62 2.79
C ALA A 12 -2.94 -10.91 3.49
N ALA A 13 -1.90 -11.56 2.97
CA ALA A 13 -1.34 -12.76 3.58
C ALA A 13 -0.73 -12.46 4.96
N VAL A 14 0.05 -11.39 5.07
CA VAL A 14 0.64 -10.93 6.33
C VAL A 14 -0.46 -10.56 7.34
N ALA A 15 -1.46 -9.78 6.93
CA ALA A 15 -2.58 -9.40 7.81
C ALA A 15 -3.35 -10.62 8.31
N ALA A 16 -3.64 -11.59 7.44
CA ALA A 16 -4.34 -12.81 7.83
C ALA A 16 -3.55 -13.63 8.88
N ARG A 17 -2.23 -13.74 8.70
CA ARG A 17 -1.36 -14.44 9.66
C ARG A 17 -1.19 -13.70 10.98
N ASN A 18 -1.13 -12.37 10.95
CA ASN A 18 -1.05 -11.55 12.16
C ASN A 18 -2.34 -11.68 13.00
N LEU A 19 -3.52 -11.73 12.34
CA LEU A 19 -4.79 -11.92 13.03
C LEU A 19 -4.98 -13.34 13.56
N ASN A 20 -4.50 -14.33 12.85
CA ASN A 20 -4.57 -15.73 13.26
C ASN A 20 -3.31 -16.50 12.83
N PRO A 21 -2.32 -16.65 13.73
CA PRO A 21 -1.07 -17.34 13.44
C PRO A 21 -1.22 -18.82 13.04
N ASN A 22 -2.35 -19.45 13.35
CA ASN A 22 -2.62 -20.85 13.01
C ASN A 22 -3.27 -20.99 11.62
N LEU A 23 -3.61 -19.89 10.95
CA LEU A 23 -4.25 -19.93 9.63
C LEU A 23 -3.26 -20.41 8.57
N SER A 24 -3.66 -21.43 7.81
CA SER A 24 -2.93 -21.84 6.61
C SER A 24 -3.24 -20.87 5.47
N VAL A 25 -2.21 -20.19 4.97
CA VAL A 25 -2.34 -19.21 3.88
C VAL A 25 -1.57 -19.70 2.66
N ILE A 26 -2.25 -19.75 1.53
CA ILE A 26 -1.66 -20.06 0.21
C ILE A 26 -1.82 -18.84 -0.68
N VAL A 27 -0.72 -18.41 -1.28
CA VAL A 27 -0.71 -17.36 -2.32
C VAL A 27 -0.43 -18.02 -3.66
N ALA A 28 -1.40 -17.98 -4.56
CA ALA A 28 -1.27 -18.50 -5.92
C ALA A 28 -0.90 -17.35 -6.87
N THR A 29 0.09 -17.58 -7.71
CA THR A 29 0.57 -16.60 -8.70
C THR A 29 0.83 -17.26 -10.04
N LYS A 30 0.64 -16.54 -11.13
CA LYS A 30 0.89 -17.07 -12.48
C LYS A 30 2.36 -17.00 -12.93
N THR A 31 3.17 -16.24 -12.23
CA THR A 31 4.60 -16.03 -12.51
C THR A 31 5.41 -16.14 -11.22
N MET A 32 6.73 -16.03 -11.30
CA MET A 32 7.55 -15.95 -10.08
C MET A 32 7.06 -14.82 -9.18
N PRO A 33 6.99 -15.02 -7.85
CA PRO A 33 6.49 -14.02 -6.90
C PRO A 33 7.16 -12.65 -7.00
N SER A 34 8.42 -12.59 -7.37
CA SER A 34 9.19 -11.36 -7.58
C SER A 34 8.92 -10.67 -8.94
N ARG A 35 8.13 -11.26 -9.83
CA ARG A 35 7.81 -10.70 -11.15
C ARG A 35 6.39 -10.12 -11.20
N ASN A 36 6.09 -9.23 -10.30
CA ASN A 36 4.84 -8.47 -10.27
C ASN A 36 5.12 -6.97 -10.36
N ALA A 37 4.07 -6.19 -10.64
CA ALA A 37 4.19 -4.74 -10.82
C ALA A 37 4.78 -4.03 -9.59
N THR A 38 4.45 -4.49 -8.39
CA THR A 38 4.97 -3.91 -7.14
C THR A 38 6.48 -4.11 -7.01
N CYS A 39 6.98 -5.33 -7.29
CA CYS A 39 8.42 -5.62 -7.21
C CYS A 39 9.22 -4.97 -8.33
N MET A 40 8.60 -4.65 -9.47
CA MET A 40 9.23 -3.99 -10.60
C MET A 40 9.12 -2.48 -10.56
N ALA A 41 8.41 -1.92 -9.61
CA ALA A 41 8.31 -0.48 -9.42
C ALA A 41 9.65 0.07 -8.89
N GLU A 42 10.15 1.13 -9.54
CA GLU A 42 11.44 1.77 -9.21
C GLU A 42 11.27 3.22 -8.72
N GLY A 43 10.04 3.75 -8.75
CA GLY A 43 9.74 5.14 -8.42
C GLY A 43 9.66 5.45 -6.91
N GLY A 44 9.74 4.43 -6.06
CA GLY A 44 9.55 4.59 -4.63
C GLY A 44 8.08 4.56 -4.20
N ILE A 45 7.86 4.92 -2.94
CA ILE A 45 6.54 4.97 -2.32
C ILE A 45 6.39 6.29 -1.57
N ASN A 46 5.24 6.95 -1.70
CA ASN A 46 4.96 8.22 -1.05
C ASN A 46 4.02 8.03 0.14
N GLY A 47 4.30 8.76 1.20
CA GLY A 47 3.43 8.87 2.37
C GLY A 47 4.00 9.86 3.37
N VAL A 48 3.13 10.49 4.13
CA VAL A 48 3.52 11.42 5.19
C VAL A 48 3.94 10.60 6.40
N THR A 49 5.22 10.62 6.73
CA THR A 49 5.80 9.88 7.87
C THR A 49 6.24 10.81 9.00
N ASP A 50 6.43 12.10 8.71
CA ASP A 50 6.76 13.14 9.67
C ASP A 50 5.77 14.30 9.53
N PHE A 51 5.08 14.62 10.62
CA PHE A 51 4.11 15.71 10.70
C PHE A 51 4.71 16.97 11.38
N SER A 52 6.03 17.01 11.58
CA SER A 52 6.74 18.16 12.16
C SER A 52 6.90 19.31 11.18
N ASP A 53 6.82 19.04 9.89
CA ASP A 53 6.90 20.02 8.80
C ASP A 53 5.51 20.45 8.32
N GLU A 54 5.46 21.29 7.29
CA GLU A 54 4.23 21.78 6.64
C GLU A 54 3.50 20.70 5.82
N ASP A 55 3.90 19.43 5.92
CA ASP A 55 3.30 18.31 5.17
C ASP A 55 2.12 17.70 5.93
N SER A 56 1.15 17.19 5.17
CA SER A 56 -0.03 16.54 5.72
C SER A 56 -0.60 15.51 4.74
N TYR A 57 -1.37 14.57 5.27
CA TYR A 57 -2.06 13.62 4.41
C TYR A 57 -3.15 14.28 3.55
N GLU A 58 -3.70 15.42 3.97
CA GLU A 58 -4.64 16.21 3.18
C GLU A 58 -3.92 16.84 1.98
N LEU A 59 -2.72 17.37 2.15
CA LEU A 59 -1.91 17.91 1.07
C LEU A 59 -1.52 16.80 0.08
N HIS A 60 -1.06 15.65 0.58
CA HIS A 60 -0.77 14.47 -0.24
C HIS A 60 -2.01 14.01 -1.04
N ALA A 61 -3.19 13.98 -0.41
CA ALA A 61 -4.44 13.65 -1.08
C ALA A 61 -4.82 14.69 -2.15
N TYR A 62 -4.66 15.99 -1.84
CA TYR A 62 -4.91 17.05 -2.81
C TYR A 62 -4.03 16.89 -4.05
N ASP A 63 -2.73 16.67 -3.88
CA ASP A 63 -1.80 16.49 -4.99
C ASP A 63 -2.12 15.21 -5.81
N THR A 64 -2.53 14.15 -5.14
CA THR A 64 -2.96 12.91 -5.79
C THR A 64 -4.22 13.12 -6.62
N ILE A 65 -5.23 13.80 -6.08
CA ILE A 65 -6.49 14.13 -6.76
C ILE A 65 -6.23 15.05 -7.95
N LYS A 66 -5.42 16.10 -7.74
CA LYS A 66 -5.03 17.05 -8.79
C LYS A 66 -4.23 16.36 -9.90
N GLY A 67 -3.27 15.49 -9.55
CA GLY A 67 -2.50 14.69 -10.51
C GLY A 67 -3.37 13.76 -11.34
N GLY A 68 -4.46 13.26 -10.78
CA GLY A 68 -5.50 12.50 -11.48
C GLY A 68 -6.53 13.36 -12.24
N ALA A 69 -6.24 14.66 -12.45
CA ALA A 69 -7.12 15.61 -13.10
C ALA A 69 -8.55 15.67 -12.51
N TYR A 70 -8.67 15.43 -11.21
CA TYR A 70 -9.95 15.37 -10.45
C TYR A 70 -10.92 14.27 -10.91
N LEU A 71 -10.45 13.30 -11.71
CA LEU A 71 -11.26 12.16 -12.19
C LEU A 71 -11.18 10.94 -11.27
N VAL A 72 -10.40 11.02 -10.21
CA VAL A 72 -10.22 9.94 -9.24
C VAL A 72 -11.39 9.88 -8.25
N ASP A 73 -11.59 8.72 -7.63
CA ASP A 73 -12.42 8.58 -6.42
C ASP A 73 -11.72 9.33 -5.27
N GLN A 74 -12.23 10.51 -4.94
CA GLN A 74 -11.59 11.44 -3.99
C GLN A 74 -11.62 10.90 -2.56
N ASP A 75 -12.69 10.20 -2.17
CA ASP A 75 -12.80 9.59 -0.86
C ASP A 75 -11.79 8.45 -0.69
N ALA A 76 -11.62 7.64 -1.74
CA ALA A 76 -10.61 6.58 -1.77
C ALA A 76 -9.19 7.15 -1.73
N ALA A 77 -8.91 8.22 -2.47
CA ALA A 77 -7.61 8.90 -2.48
C ALA A 77 -7.26 9.46 -1.09
N LEU A 78 -8.20 10.15 -0.44
CA LEU A 78 -8.00 10.69 0.91
C LEU A 78 -7.71 9.57 1.93
N LYS A 79 -8.49 8.50 1.89
CA LYS A 79 -8.30 7.34 2.77
C LYS A 79 -6.96 6.65 2.53
N PHE A 80 -6.57 6.51 1.27
CA PHE A 80 -5.28 5.93 0.88
C PHE A 80 -4.12 6.77 1.43
N CYS A 81 -4.12 8.08 1.20
CA CYS A 81 -3.05 8.98 1.65
C CYS A 81 -2.95 9.03 3.18
N LYS A 82 -4.09 8.98 3.87
CA LYS A 82 -4.12 8.91 5.34
C LYS A 82 -3.44 7.66 5.89
N LEU A 83 -3.59 6.51 5.22
CA LEU A 83 -3.01 5.23 5.66
C LEU A 83 -1.58 5.02 5.14
N ALA A 84 -1.11 5.82 4.18
CA ALA A 84 0.18 5.60 3.52
C ALA A 84 1.36 5.70 4.48
N GLY A 85 1.37 6.69 5.38
CA GLY A 85 2.45 6.88 6.36
C GLY A 85 2.61 5.68 7.31
N GLU A 86 1.50 5.19 7.85
CA GLU A 86 1.49 4.00 8.71
C GLU A 86 1.99 2.76 7.94
N THR A 87 1.56 2.61 6.68
CA THR A 87 1.96 1.49 5.83
C THR A 87 3.46 1.50 5.55
N ILE A 88 4.04 2.68 5.28
CA ILE A 88 5.49 2.84 5.06
C ILE A 88 6.27 2.45 6.33
N SER A 89 5.83 2.95 7.48
CA SER A 89 6.47 2.63 8.76
C SER A 89 6.38 1.14 9.09
N GLU A 90 5.25 0.49 8.79
CA GLU A 90 5.09 -0.95 8.95
C GLU A 90 6.03 -1.74 8.02
N MET A 91 6.21 -1.30 6.77
CA MET A 91 7.10 -1.95 5.81
C MET A 91 8.57 -1.82 6.18
N ASP A 92 8.99 -0.73 6.82
CA ASP A 92 10.34 -0.56 7.33
C ASP A 92 10.67 -1.50 8.51
N TYR A 93 9.63 -1.92 9.23
CA TYR A 93 9.77 -2.80 10.39
C TYR A 93 9.78 -4.30 10.05
N ILE A 94 9.21 -4.71 8.90
CA ILE A 94 9.13 -6.12 8.47
C ILE A 94 10.43 -6.56 7.79
#